data_7ea8c2af231ec32b591ade10d8679d5b
#
_entry.id   7ea8c2af231ec32b591ade10d8679d5b
#
_cell.length_a   1.000
_cell.length_b   1.000
_cell.length_c   1.000
_cell.angle_alpha   90.00
_cell.angle_beta   90.00
_cell.angle_gamma   90.00
#
_symmetry.space_group_name_H-M   'P 1'
#
loop_
_entity.id
_entity.type
_entity.pdbx_description
1 polymer ?
#
loop_
_entity_poly.entity_id
_entity_poly.type
_entity_poly.pdbx_seq_one_letter_code
_entity_poly.pdbx_strand_id
1 'polypeptide(L)'
;MNNLLFTIITFYQFKKITNIIKFHAALKDMCKFNKIRGTIILAEEGINGTVAGTSNEIKLLESFLINKGFDNLQPRYSYHKYMPFFRL
;
A
#
# COMPACT_ATOMS: atom_id res chain seq x y z
N MET A 1 12.45 2.09 -23.48
CA MET A 1 12.08 1.79 -22.99
C MET A 1 11.75 1.37 -22.03
N ASN A 2 11.52 1.10 -21.73
CA ASN A 2 10.98 0.94 -20.75
C ASN A 2 10.98 -0.12 -19.94
N ASN A 3 11.77 -0.31 -19.15
CA ASN A 3 11.84 -1.35 -18.19
C ASN A 3 10.91 -1.04 -17.10
N LEU A 4 9.71 -1.53 -17.26
CA LEU A 4 8.74 -1.41 -16.20
C LEU A 4 9.12 -2.39 -15.12
N LEU A 5 9.64 -1.88 -14.02
CA LEU A 5 9.83 -2.66 -12.82
C LEU A 5 8.65 -2.44 -11.91
N PHE A 6 8.22 -3.50 -11.24
CA PHE A 6 7.27 -3.36 -10.17
C PHE A 6 8.02 -3.03 -8.89
N THR A 7 7.52 -2.05 -8.18
CA THR A 7 8.03 -1.69 -6.85
C THR A 7 7.24 -2.46 -5.82
N ILE A 8 7.94 -3.15 -4.95
CA ILE A 8 7.33 -3.83 -3.80
C ILE A 8 7.63 -2.98 -2.59
N ILE A 9 6.60 -2.63 -1.83
CA ILE A 9 6.76 -1.88 -0.60
C ILE A 9 6.25 -2.71 0.57
N THR A 10 7.04 -2.78 1.62
CA THR A 10 6.64 -3.33 2.90
C THR A 10 6.62 -2.18 3.89
N PHE A 11 5.53 -2.07 4.66
CA PHE A 11 5.38 -0.96 5.57
C PHE A 11 4.60 -1.37 6.80
N TYR A 12 4.80 -0.63 7.89
CA TYR A 12 3.95 -0.75 9.05
C TYR A 12 3.99 0.55 9.85
N GLN A 13 2.92 0.79 10.58
CA GLN A 13 2.87 1.89 11.53
C GLN A 13 1.82 1.61 12.59
N PHE A 14 2.20 1.78 13.84
CA PHE A 14 1.26 1.75 14.94
C PHE A 14 0.60 3.11 15.04
N LYS A 15 -0.71 3.14 14.83
CA LYS A 15 -1.50 4.34 14.93
C LYS A 15 -2.96 3.93 15.04
N LYS A 16 -3.67 4.47 16.01
CA LYS A 16 -5.07 4.13 16.20
C LYS A 16 -5.90 4.50 14.98
N ILE A 17 -6.70 3.55 14.52
CA ILE A 17 -7.61 3.75 13.40
C ILE A 17 -9.03 3.81 13.97
N THR A 18 -9.70 4.97 13.83
CA THR A 18 -10.98 5.21 14.49
C THR A 18 -12.19 4.64 13.74
N ASN A 19 -12.14 4.60 12.42
CA ASN A 19 -13.23 4.05 11.62
C ASN A 19 -12.65 3.05 10.64
N ILE A 20 -12.35 1.88 11.17
CA ILE A 20 -11.60 0.88 10.41
C ILE A 20 -12.39 0.36 9.21
N ILE A 21 -13.70 0.23 9.33
CA ILE A 21 -14.52 -0.27 8.23
C ILE A 21 -14.49 0.68 7.04
N LYS A 22 -14.68 1.96 7.32
CA LYS A 22 -14.65 3.00 6.28
C LYS A 22 -13.25 3.13 5.66
N PHE A 23 -12.23 3.10 6.50
CA PHE A 23 -10.85 3.19 6.03
C PHE A 23 -10.48 1.98 5.16
N HIS A 24 -10.89 0.79 5.59
CA HIS A 24 -10.66 -0.44 4.83
C HIS A 24 -11.27 -0.34 3.43
N ALA A 25 -12.52 0.12 3.35
CA ALA A 25 -13.20 0.25 2.06
C ALA A 25 -12.49 1.24 1.15
N ALA A 26 -12.11 2.40 1.68
CA ALA A 26 -11.43 3.43 0.91
C ALA A 26 -10.06 2.94 0.42
N LEU A 27 -9.31 2.26 1.27
CA LEU A 27 -8.01 1.74 0.93
C LEU A 27 -8.11 0.65 -0.13
N LYS A 28 -9.07 -0.24 0.02
CA LYS A 28 -9.29 -1.31 -0.95
C LYS A 28 -9.64 -0.75 -2.32
N ASP A 29 -10.52 0.24 -2.37
CA ASP A 29 -10.91 0.89 -3.62
C ASP A 29 -9.71 1.59 -4.27
N MET A 30 -8.92 2.29 -3.48
CA MET A 30 -7.73 2.98 -3.95
C MET A 30 -6.74 2.00 -4.58
N CYS A 31 -6.45 0.90 -3.88
CA CYS A 31 -5.52 -0.11 -4.37
C CYS A 31 -6.05 -0.78 -5.64
N LYS A 32 -7.33 -1.11 -5.65
CA LYS A 32 -7.94 -1.76 -6.79
C LYS A 32 -7.94 -0.86 -8.02
N PHE A 33 -8.29 0.40 -7.84
CA PHE A 33 -8.31 1.38 -8.93
C PHE A 33 -6.91 1.58 -9.53
N ASN A 34 -5.90 1.55 -8.70
CA ASN A 34 -4.51 1.78 -9.12
C ASN A 34 -3.73 0.50 -9.38
N LYS A 35 -4.41 -0.63 -9.46
CA LYS A 35 -3.81 -1.93 -9.81
C LYS A 35 -2.72 -2.38 -8.84
N ILE A 36 -2.81 -1.95 -7.60
CA ILE A 36 -1.89 -2.35 -6.54
C ILE A 36 -2.35 -3.69 -5.99
N ARG A 37 -1.42 -4.63 -5.83
CA ARG A 37 -1.73 -5.98 -5.40
C ARG A 37 -0.86 -6.39 -4.22
N GLY A 38 -1.36 -7.31 -3.43
CA GLY A 38 -0.66 -7.81 -2.26
C GLY A 38 -1.60 -7.90 -1.06
N THR A 39 -1.07 -7.69 0.11
CA THR A 39 -1.82 -7.82 1.35
C THR A 39 -1.58 -6.61 2.24
N ILE A 40 -2.66 -6.04 2.75
CA ILE A 40 -2.60 -5.00 3.78
C ILE A 40 -3.48 -5.46 4.94
N ILE A 41 -2.93 -5.44 6.13
CA ILE A 41 -3.64 -5.83 7.34
C ILE A 41 -3.91 -4.58 8.15
N LEU A 42 -5.18 -4.39 8.48
CA LEU A 42 -5.64 -3.28 9.31
C LEU A 42 -6.14 -3.81 10.64
N ALA A 43 -5.75 -3.13 11.70
CA ALA A 43 -6.28 -3.38 13.03
C ALA A 43 -6.46 -2.02 13.70
N GLU A 44 -7.19 -1.99 14.81
CA GLU A 44 -7.40 -0.72 15.51
C GLU A 44 -6.08 -0.06 15.92
N GLU A 45 -5.05 -0.86 16.18
CA GLU A 45 -3.77 -0.35 16.63
C GLU A 45 -2.80 0.01 15.50
N GLY A 46 -3.15 -0.26 14.23
CA GLY A 46 -2.24 0.12 13.15
C GLY A 46 -2.46 -0.58 11.84
N ILE A 47 -1.46 -0.43 10.99
CA ILE A 47 -1.47 -0.94 9.63
C ILE A 47 -0.14 -1.63 9.34
N ASN A 48 -0.19 -2.74 8.61
CA ASN A 48 1.01 -3.27 7.98
C ASN A 48 0.65 -3.88 6.63
N GLY A 49 1.62 -3.96 5.75
CA GLY A 49 1.33 -4.53 4.44
C GLY A 49 2.57 -4.76 3.60
N THR A 50 2.37 -5.60 2.60
CA THR A 50 3.35 -5.83 1.53
C THR A 50 2.57 -5.85 0.24
N VAL A 51 2.81 -4.86 -0.61
CA VAL A 51 2.08 -4.69 -1.86
C VAL A 51 3.04 -4.31 -2.97
N ALA A 52 2.59 -4.48 -4.20
CA ALA A 52 3.37 -4.16 -5.38
C ALA A 52 2.54 -3.39 -6.39
N GLY A 53 3.22 -2.55 -7.12
CA GLY A 53 2.66 -1.79 -8.23
C GLY A 53 3.80 -1.12 -8.97
N THR A 54 3.47 -0.33 -9.99
CA THR A 54 4.48 0.51 -10.62
C THR A 54 4.95 1.57 -9.62
N SER A 55 6.06 2.20 -9.91
CA SER A 55 6.60 3.24 -9.04
C SER A 55 5.58 4.34 -8.78
N ASN A 56 4.86 4.77 -9.81
CA ASN A 56 3.83 5.80 -9.65
C ASN A 56 2.66 5.34 -8.80
N GLU A 57 2.23 4.10 -8.98
CA GLU A 57 1.12 3.53 -8.21
C GLU A 57 1.48 3.45 -6.72
N ILE A 58 2.70 3.05 -6.43
CA ILE A 58 3.15 2.97 -5.03
C ILE A 58 3.24 4.36 -4.41
N LYS A 59 3.70 5.36 -5.18
CA LYS A 59 3.70 6.75 -4.68
C LYS A 59 2.30 7.24 -4.37
N LEU A 60 1.32 6.88 -5.18
CA LEU A 60 -0.08 7.23 -4.92
C LEU A 60 -0.57 6.60 -3.63
N LEU A 61 -0.22 5.34 -3.39
CA LEU A 61 -0.58 4.67 -2.14
C LEU A 61 0.05 5.36 -0.94
N GLU A 62 1.33 5.68 -1.03
CA GLU A 62 2.01 6.38 0.06
C GLU A 62 1.35 7.73 0.36
N SER A 63 1.03 8.50 -0.68
CA SER A 63 0.36 9.78 -0.51
C SER A 63 -1.02 9.62 0.12
N PHE A 64 -1.76 8.59 -0.31
CA PHE A 64 -3.06 8.29 0.27
C PHE A 64 -2.94 8.02 1.77
N LEU A 65 -1.97 7.19 2.16
CA LEU A 65 -1.78 6.82 3.56
C LEU A 65 -1.31 8.02 4.40
N ILE A 66 -0.42 8.83 3.85
CA ILE A 66 0.04 10.04 4.53
C ILE A 66 -1.14 10.99 4.78
N ASN A 67 -2.01 11.16 3.78
CA ASN A 67 -3.20 12.00 3.93
C ASN A 67 -4.18 11.46 4.97
N LYS A 68 -4.13 10.17 5.25
CA LYS A 68 -4.95 9.56 6.30
C LYS A 68 -4.27 9.58 7.66
N GLY A 69 -3.10 10.18 7.76
CA GLY A 69 -2.39 10.33 9.01
C GLY A 69 -1.25 9.35 9.26
N PHE A 70 -0.97 8.48 8.28
CA PHE A 70 0.13 7.52 8.41
C PHE A 70 1.40 8.13 7.83
N ASP A 71 2.09 8.91 8.64
CA ASP A 71 3.27 9.67 8.24
C ASP A 71 4.58 9.02 8.63
N ASN A 72 4.54 7.83 9.20
CA ASN A 72 5.74 7.13 9.64
C ASN A 72 5.64 5.63 9.31
N LEU A 73 5.47 5.34 8.03
CA LEU A 73 5.24 3.97 7.56
C LEU A 73 6.48 3.10 7.56
N GLN A 74 7.67 3.68 7.74
CA GLN A 74 8.94 2.97 7.76
C GLN A 74 9.07 2.03 6.55
N PRO A 75 8.93 2.54 5.33
CA PRO A 75 8.81 1.69 4.16
C PRO A 75 10.14 1.03 3.80
N ARG A 76 10.03 -0.19 3.30
CA ARG A 76 11.14 -0.89 2.67
C ARG A 76 10.74 -1.24 1.26
N TYR A 77 11.66 -1.04 0.32
CA TYR A 77 11.39 -1.21 -1.10
C TYR A 77 12.23 -2.33 -1.69
N SER A 78 11.63 -3.04 -2.62
CA SER A 78 12.36 -3.94 -3.51
C SER A 78 11.71 -3.87 -4.89
N TYR A 79 12.35 -4.49 -5.87
CA TYR A 79 11.91 -4.33 -7.26
C TYR A 79 11.88 -5.67 -7.95
N HIS A 80 10.94 -5.82 -8.88
CA HIS A 80 10.76 -7.08 -9.57
C HIS A 80 10.27 -6.82 -11.00
N LYS A 81 10.68 -7.67 -11.94
CA LYS A 81 10.28 -7.52 -13.34
C LYS A 81 8.80 -7.82 -13.55
N TYR A 82 8.25 -8.71 -12.75
CA TYR A 82 6.87 -9.17 -12.90
C TYR A 82 6.09 -8.82 -11.65
N MET A 83 4.78 -8.65 -11.82
CA MET A 83 3.91 -8.46 -10.66
C MET A 83 3.96 -9.72 -9.79
N PRO A 84 4.48 -9.65 -8.56
CA PRO A 84 4.65 -10.83 -7.72
C PRO A 84 3.38 -11.30 -7.02
N PHE A 85 2.30 -10.53 -7.10
CA PHE A 85 1.06 -10.85 -6.42
C PHE A 85 -0.09 -10.91 -7.41
N PHE A 86 -1.08 -11.77 -7.15
CA PHE A 86 -2.20 -11.94 -8.05
C PHE A 86 -3.40 -11.09 -7.67
N ARG A 87 -3.53 -10.72 -6.41
CA ARG A 87 -4.70 -9.97 -5.94
C ARG A 87 -4.34 -9.14 -4.71
N LEU A 88 -5.25 -8.27 -4.43
CA LEU A 88 -5.15 -7.42 -3.25
C LEU A 88 -5.61 -8.17 -2.01
#